data_0a3a9a490fe85bfd8c7bce92a1dd0161
#
_entry.id   0a3a9a490fe85bfd8c7bce92a1dd0161
#
_cell.length_a   1.000
_cell.length_b   1.000
_cell.length_c   1.000
_cell.angle_alpha   90.00
_cell.angle_beta   90.00
_cell.angle_gamma   90.00
#
_symmetry.space_group_name_H-M   'P 1'
#
loop_
_entity.id
_entity.type
_entity.pdbx_description
1 polymer ?
#
loop_
_entity_poly.entity_id
_entity_poly.type
_entity_poly.pdbx_seq_one_letter_code
_entity_poly.pdbx_strand_id
1 'polypeptide(L)'
;MCIRDRREAPFNDTCFFQDYVDMCTAELGGEISEDSRIITSDDVFDHMLSLRELNEGIDRRREDVFDEYLENRHAKFQLSSMEDYDQLKKVVRARKRTQSRYVREELGMNVRTFSNGESAFRYFTNKITEDRLYLLDEPENSLSPERQMELCRFLSDSARFMGCQFVISTHSPFLLSMKGAKIYDLDSDPVDVKKWTELGNVRAYYEFFKSHQSEFERE
;
A
#
# COMPACT_ATOMS: atom_id res chain seq x y z
N MET A 1 9.42 -18.15 -16.50
CA MET A 1 8.35 -17.66 -15.60
C MET A 1 8.23 -16.16 -15.81
N CYS A 2 7.06 -15.66 -16.16
CA CYS A 2 6.86 -14.24 -16.47
C CYS A 2 6.66 -13.43 -15.18
N ILE A 3 7.22 -12.20 -15.08
CA ILE A 3 6.98 -11.29 -13.93
C ILE A 3 5.47 -11.02 -13.76
N ARG A 4 4.72 -11.03 -14.85
CA ARG A 4 3.25 -10.92 -14.87
C ARG A 4 2.56 -11.90 -13.90
N ASP A 5 3.06 -13.13 -13.79
CA ASP A 5 2.44 -14.18 -12.95
C ASP A 5 2.65 -13.93 -11.45
N ARG A 6 3.39 -12.87 -11.10
CA ARG A 6 3.74 -12.51 -9.73
C ARG A 6 2.99 -11.28 -9.23
N ARG A 7 1.98 -10.83 -9.95
CA ARG A 7 1.08 -9.78 -9.51
C ARG A 7 0.07 -10.36 -8.52
N GLU A 8 -0.22 -9.64 -7.44
CA GLU A 8 -1.21 -10.05 -6.43
C GLU A 8 -2.64 -9.89 -6.93
N ALA A 9 -2.93 -8.85 -7.73
CA ALA A 9 -4.23 -8.64 -8.35
C ALA A 9 -4.31 -9.30 -9.74
N PRO A 10 -5.49 -9.82 -10.16
CA PRO A 10 -5.66 -10.39 -11.48
C PRO A 10 -5.49 -9.33 -12.56
N PHE A 11 -4.83 -9.70 -13.65
CA PHE A 11 -4.74 -8.86 -14.85
C PHE A 11 -6.09 -8.81 -15.57
N ASN A 12 -6.53 -7.63 -15.97
CA ASN A 12 -7.65 -7.48 -16.88
C ASN A 12 -7.17 -7.91 -18.28
N ASP A 13 -7.49 -9.14 -18.68
CA ASP A 13 -7.18 -9.63 -20.02
C ASP A 13 -8.08 -8.91 -21.05
N THR A 14 -7.44 -8.24 -22.00
CA THR A 14 -8.10 -7.72 -23.20
C THR A 14 -7.77 -8.64 -24.37
N CYS A 15 -8.64 -8.66 -25.40
CA CYS A 15 -8.42 -9.50 -26.59
C CYS A 15 -7.12 -9.17 -27.34
N PHE A 16 -6.54 -7.99 -27.15
CA PHE A 16 -5.29 -7.55 -27.79
C PHE A 16 -4.06 -7.77 -26.91
N PHE A 17 -4.23 -8.26 -25.70
CA PHE A 17 -3.13 -8.32 -24.73
C PHE A 17 -2.03 -9.27 -25.17
N GLN A 18 -2.40 -10.44 -25.72
CA GLN A 18 -1.42 -11.44 -26.18
C GLN A 18 -0.63 -10.92 -27.39
N ASP A 19 -1.29 -10.30 -28.35
CA ASP A 19 -0.64 -9.70 -29.53
C ASP A 19 0.38 -8.63 -29.10
N TYR A 20 0.04 -7.83 -28.09
CA TYR A 20 0.94 -6.82 -27.55
C TYR A 20 2.15 -7.43 -26.84
N VAL A 21 1.93 -8.47 -26.03
CA VAL A 21 3.02 -9.19 -25.33
C VAL A 21 3.97 -9.83 -26.35
N ASP A 22 3.44 -10.40 -27.45
CA ASP A 22 4.23 -11.04 -28.48
C ASP A 22 5.12 -10.06 -29.28
N MET A 23 4.75 -8.78 -29.29
CA MET A 23 5.57 -7.71 -29.87
C MET A 23 6.67 -7.21 -28.92
N CYS A 24 6.57 -7.52 -27.62
CA CYS A 24 7.54 -7.08 -26.63
C CYS A 24 8.74 -8.03 -26.60
N THR A 25 9.95 -7.47 -26.67
CA THR A 25 11.20 -8.19 -26.45
C THR A 25 11.95 -7.60 -25.29
N ALA A 26 12.58 -8.44 -24.47
CA ALA A 26 13.40 -8.01 -23.37
C ALA A 26 14.76 -8.72 -23.38
N GLU A 27 15.84 -7.94 -23.30
CA GLU A 27 17.19 -8.45 -23.09
C GLU A 27 17.56 -8.29 -21.62
N LEU A 28 17.94 -9.37 -20.98
CA LEU A 28 18.26 -9.41 -19.56
C LEU A 28 19.76 -9.62 -19.39
N GLY A 29 20.41 -8.76 -18.62
CA GLY A 29 21.82 -8.87 -18.27
C GLY A 29 22.15 -10.00 -17.28
N GLY A 30 21.13 -10.68 -16.74
CA GLY A 30 21.26 -11.75 -15.75
C GLY A 30 19.92 -12.42 -15.47
N GLU A 31 19.91 -13.35 -14.54
CA GLU A 31 18.69 -14.02 -14.10
C GLU A 31 17.82 -13.07 -13.26
N ILE A 32 16.52 -13.02 -13.57
CA ILE A 32 15.56 -12.31 -12.74
C ILE A 32 15.28 -13.14 -11.51
N SER A 33 15.48 -12.55 -10.32
CA SER A 33 15.13 -13.18 -9.04
C SER A 33 13.66 -13.63 -9.05
N GLU A 34 13.39 -14.82 -8.48
CA GLU A 34 12.05 -15.40 -8.41
C GLU A 34 11.06 -14.50 -7.65
N ASP A 35 11.52 -13.64 -6.76
CA ASP A 35 10.70 -12.73 -5.99
C ASP A 35 10.58 -11.32 -6.59
N SER A 36 11.09 -11.09 -7.80
CA SER A 36 10.87 -9.83 -8.53
C SER A 36 9.38 -9.64 -8.82
N ARG A 37 8.87 -8.42 -8.72
CA ARG A 37 7.43 -8.14 -8.71
C ARG A 37 7.04 -6.94 -9.57
N ILE A 38 5.80 -6.98 -10.02
CA ILE A 38 5.06 -5.80 -10.49
C ILE A 38 4.20 -5.33 -9.32
N ILE A 39 4.24 -4.05 -9.03
CA ILE A 39 3.39 -3.39 -8.04
C ILE A 39 2.67 -2.24 -8.76
N THR A 40 1.35 -2.30 -8.79
CA THR A 40 0.51 -1.29 -9.40
C THR A 40 -0.20 -0.46 -8.33
N SER A 41 -0.75 0.69 -8.72
CA SER A 41 -1.60 1.50 -7.85
C SER A 41 -2.82 0.72 -7.35
N ASP A 42 -3.37 -0.19 -8.16
CA ASP A 42 -4.49 -1.05 -7.78
C ASP A 42 -4.11 -2.02 -6.65
N ASP A 43 -2.93 -2.62 -6.69
CA ASP A 43 -2.45 -3.52 -5.63
C ASP A 43 -2.38 -2.79 -4.27
N VAL A 44 -1.93 -1.53 -4.29
CA VAL A 44 -1.88 -0.67 -3.10
C VAL A 44 -3.29 -0.36 -2.60
N PHE A 45 -4.21 -0.04 -3.52
CA PHE A 45 -5.59 0.27 -3.19
C PHE A 45 -6.32 -0.94 -2.60
N ASP A 46 -6.19 -2.11 -3.22
CA ASP A 46 -6.78 -3.38 -2.72
C ASP A 46 -6.25 -3.75 -1.34
N HIS A 47 -4.95 -3.55 -1.11
CA HIS A 47 -4.38 -3.73 0.23
C HIS A 47 -5.00 -2.78 1.27
N MET A 48 -5.21 -1.51 0.91
CA MET A 48 -5.86 -0.55 1.81
C MET A 48 -7.32 -0.91 2.10
N LEU A 49 -8.06 -1.39 1.09
CA LEU A 49 -9.44 -1.88 1.28
C LEU A 49 -9.47 -3.08 2.22
N SER A 50 -8.60 -4.07 2.00
CA SER A 50 -8.50 -5.26 2.86
C SER A 50 -8.21 -4.91 4.33
N LEU A 51 -7.35 -3.92 4.58
CA LEU A 51 -7.08 -3.42 5.94
C LEU A 51 -8.32 -2.76 6.57
N ARG A 52 -9.11 -2.02 5.79
CA ARG A 52 -10.35 -1.40 6.27
C ARG A 52 -11.40 -2.46 6.62
N GLU A 53 -11.63 -3.41 5.72
CA GLU A 53 -12.57 -4.52 5.96
C GLU A 53 -12.20 -5.32 7.21
N LEU A 54 -10.90 -5.59 7.40
CA LEU A 54 -10.41 -6.26 8.59
C LEU A 54 -10.72 -5.45 9.85
N ASN A 55 -10.48 -4.15 9.84
CA ASN A 55 -10.75 -3.28 10.99
C ASN A 55 -12.26 -3.14 11.28
N GLU A 56 -13.08 -3.00 10.24
CA GLU A 56 -14.56 -3.00 10.40
C GLU A 56 -15.07 -4.31 10.98
N GLY A 57 -14.52 -5.45 10.54
CA GLY A 57 -14.83 -6.75 11.11
C GLY A 57 -14.46 -6.86 12.60
N ILE A 58 -13.30 -6.31 12.98
CA ILE A 58 -12.86 -6.24 14.38
C ILE A 58 -13.77 -5.32 15.19
N ASP A 59 -14.18 -4.17 14.65
CA ASP A 59 -15.02 -3.20 15.35
C ASP A 59 -16.45 -3.77 15.57
N ARG A 60 -17.06 -4.43 14.57
CA ARG A 60 -18.34 -5.15 14.75
C ARG A 60 -18.25 -6.22 15.84
N ARG A 61 -17.21 -7.04 15.79
CA ARG A 61 -17.00 -8.09 16.81
C ARG A 61 -16.73 -7.50 18.20
N ARG A 62 -16.22 -6.28 18.27
CA ARG A 62 -16.04 -5.53 19.52
C ARG A 62 -17.41 -5.14 20.13
N GLU A 63 -18.34 -4.69 19.30
CA GLU A 63 -19.71 -4.38 19.72
C GLU A 63 -20.41 -5.63 20.24
N ASP A 64 -20.34 -6.75 19.53
CA ASP A 64 -20.91 -8.04 19.97
C ASP A 64 -20.32 -8.49 21.33
N VAL A 65 -19.01 -8.41 21.49
CA VAL A 65 -18.35 -8.79 22.76
C VAL A 65 -18.67 -7.80 23.89
N PHE A 66 -18.92 -6.53 23.55
CA PHE A 66 -19.37 -5.54 24.51
C PHE A 66 -20.79 -5.87 25.04
N ASP A 67 -21.69 -6.20 24.16
CA ASP A 67 -23.06 -6.59 24.53
C ASP A 67 -23.03 -7.88 25.35
N GLU A 68 -22.25 -8.89 24.94
CA GLU A 68 -22.04 -10.12 25.73
C GLU A 68 -21.48 -9.81 27.14
N TYR A 69 -20.58 -8.87 27.27
CA TYR A 69 -20.04 -8.42 28.55
C TYR A 69 -21.14 -7.84 29.44
N LEU A 70 -22.01 -6.96 28.92
CA LEU A 70 -23.10 -6.34 29.66
C LEU A 70 -24.12 -7.38 30.12
N GLU A 71 -24.49 -8.28 29.22
CA GLU A 71 -25.41 -9.38 29.53
C GLU A 71 -24.86 -10.25 30.66
N ASN A 72 -23.62 -10.72 30.54
CA ASN A 72 -23.01 -11.58 31.53
C ASN A 72 -22.74 -10.86 32.86
N ARG A 73 -22.43 -9.57 32.86
CA ARG A 73 -22.23 -8.80 34.09
C ARG A 73 -23.50 -8.64 34.92
N HIS A 74 -24.65 -8.47 34.24
CA HIS A 74 -25.95 -8.26 34.88
C HIS A 74 -26.78 -9.56 35.01
N ALA A 75 -26.30 -10.68 34.46
CA ALA A 75 -26.99 -11.95 34.52
C ALA A 75 -27.25 -12.38 35.97
N LYS A 76 -28.50 -12.70 36.28
CA LYS A 76 -28.86 -13.40 37.50
C LYS A 76 -28.69 -14.90 37.27
N PHE A 77 -27.46 -15.37 37.41
CA PHE A 77 -27.09 -16.73 37.07
C PHE A 77 -27.06 -17.61 38.34
N GLN A 78 -27.74 -18.76 38.31
CA GLN A 78 -27.62 -19.82 39.28
C GLN A 78 -27.19 -21.10 38.60
N LEU A 79 -26.16 -21.76 39.12
CA LEU A 79 -25.65 -23.01 38.57
C LEU A 79 -26.70 -24.12 38.85
N SER A 80 -27.26 -24.72 37.80
CA SER A 80 -28.23 -25.80 37.89
C SER A 80 -27.64 -27.15 37.45
N SER A 81 -26.69 -27.14 36.52
CA SER A 81 -26.06 -28.36 36.01
C SER A 81 -24.58 -28.13 35.66
N MET A 82 -23.85 -29.23 35.36
CA MET A 82 -22.49 -29.15 34.89
C MET A 82 -22.35 -28.55 33.47
N GLU A 83 -23.43 -28.56 32.68
CA GLU A 83 -23.47 -27.94 31.36
C GLU A 83 -23.44 -26.42 31.44
N ASP A 84 -23.88 -25.83 32.55
CA ASP A 84 -23.89 -24.40 32.81
C ASP A 84 -22.50 -23.84 33.22
N TYR A 85 -21.48 -24.70 33.34
CA TYR A 85 -20.19 -24.32 33.88
C TYR A 85 -19.47 -23.29 33.00
N ASP A 86 -19.57 -23.39 31.69
CA ASP A 86 -18.94 -22.43 30.78
C ASP A 86 -19.62 -21.05 30.83
N GLN A 87 -20.94 -21.02 30.99
CA GLN A 87 -21.68 -19.78 31.21
C GLN A 87 -21.31 -19.16 32.57
N LEU A 88 -21.13 -19.95 33.62
CA LEU A 88 -20.65 -19.46 34.91
C LEU A 88 -19.28 -18.79 34.78
N LYS A 89 -18.34 -19.38 34.02
CA LYS A 89 -17.04 -18.79 33.77
C LYS A 89 -17.16 -17.42 33.13
N LYS A 90 -18.02 -17.28 32.11
CA LYS A 90 -18.24 -15.99 31.42
C LYS A 90 -18.79 -14.93 32.39
N VAL A 91 -19.78 -15.27 33.18
CA VAL A 91 -20.37 -14.37 34.20
C VAL A 91 -19.33 -13.93 35.24
N VAL A 92 -18.57 -14.87 35.80
CA VAL A 92 -17.52 -14.59 36.78
C VAL A 92 -16.41 -13.70 36.15
N ARG A 93 -16.04 -13.96 34.92
CA ARG A 93 -15.05 -13.20 34.20
C ARG A 93 -15.52 -11.76 33.94
N ALA A 94 -16.76 -11.56 33.48
CA ALA A 94 -17.38 -10.26 33.28
C ALA A 94 -17.49 -9.44 34.58
N ARG A 95 -17.81 -10.08 35.72
CA ARG A 95 -17.90 -9.42 37.02
C ARG A 95 -16.55 -9.02 37.62
N LYS A 96 -15.50 -9.80 37.39
CA LYS A 96 -14.14 -9.56 37.92
C LYS A 96 -13.30 -8.58 37.12
N ARG A 97 -13.70 -8.24 35.91
CA ARG A 97 -12.90 -7.42 34.99
C ARG A 97 -13.61 -6.14 34.60
N THR A 98 -12.80 -5.13 34.28
CA THR A 98 -13.34 -3.93 33.62
C THR A 98 -13.70 -4.27 32.17
N GLN A 99 -14.68 -3.58 31.63
CA GLN A 99 -15.14 -3.70 30.27
C GLN A 99 -13.98 -3.70 29.24
N SER A 100 -13.11 -2.70 29.33
CA SER A 100 -11.97 -2.55 28.41
C SER A 100 -11.00 -3.73 28.46
N ARG A 101 -10.84 -4.35 29.65
CA ARG A 101 -9.98 -5.52 29.80
C ARG A 101 -10.64 -6.79 29.27
N TYR A 102 -11.94 -6.95 29.49
CA TYR A 102 -12.72 -8.08 28.96
C TYR A 102 -12.68 -8.08 27.43
N VAL A 103 -13.03 -6.95 26.80
CA VAL A 103 -13.03 -6.79 25.35
C VAL A 103 -11.62 -6.99 24.74
N ARG A 104 -10.58 -6.48 25.37
CA ARG A 104 -9.18 -6.63 24.88
C ARG A 104 -8.68 -8.08 24.95
N GLU A 105 -9.14 -8.86 25.91
CA GLU A 105 -8.74 -10.25 26.05
C GLU A 105 -9.47 -11.17 25.09
N GLU A 106 -10.69 -10.84 24.68
CA GLU A 106 -11.45 -11.60 23.69
C GLU A 106 -11.09 -11.23 22.24
N LEU A 107 -10.76 -9.95 22.02
CA LEU A 107 -10.40 -9.41 20.71
C LEU A 107 -8.93 -8.98 20.75
N GLY A 108 -8.15 -9.46 19.83
CA GLY A 108 -6.81 -8.89 19.61
C GLY A 108 -6.85 -7.35 19.43
N MET A 109 -5.67 -6.73 19.40
CA MET A 109 -5.59 -5.30 19.08
C MET A 109 -5.97 -5.09 17.62
N ASN A 110 -6.76 -4.04 17.32
CA ASN A 110 -6.99 -3.60 15.94
C ASN A 110 -5.67 -3.40 15.22
N VAL A 111 -5.64 -3.76 13.95
CA VAL A 111 -4.57 -3.31 13.08
C VAL A 111 -4.59 -1.79 13.08
N ARG A 112 -3.44 -1.16 13.37
CA ARG A 112 -3.35 0.30 13.37
C ARG A 112 -3.84 0.84 12.03
N THR A 113 -4.89 1.64 12.05
CA THR A 113 -5.32 2.41 10.88
C THR A 113 -4.37 3.58 10.70
N PHE A 114 -3.71 3.60 9.58
CA PHE A 114 -2.90 4.73 9.13
C PHE A 114 -3.70 5.57 8.13
N SER A 115 -3.28 6.80 7.88
CA SER A 115 -3.81 7.54 6.73
C SER A 115 -3.56 6.76 5.42
N ASN A 116 -4.36 6.99 4.39
CA ASN A 116 -4.19 6.28 3.11
C ASN A 116 -2.76 6.38 2.58
N GLY A 117 -2.18 7.58 2.60
CA GLY A 117 -0.81 7.79 2.16
C GLY A 117 0.25 7.08 3.02
N GLU A 118 0.02 6.95 4.33
CA GLU A 118 0.92 6.20 5.21
C GLU A 118 0.80 4.69 4.97
N SER A 119 -0.42 4.20 4.75
CA SER A 119 -0.66 2.78 4.43
C SER A 119 -0.03 2.40 3.10
N ALA A 120 -0.17 3.25 2.07
CA ALA A 120 0.45 3.07 0.76
C ALA A 120 1.99 3.07 0.87
N PHE A 121 2.57 4.03 1.57
CA PHE A 121 4.02 4.08 1.77
C PHE A 121 4.54 2.82 2.49
N ARG A 122 3.84 2.36 3.54
CA ARG A 122 4.18 1.12 4.24
C ARG A 122 4.06 -0.12 3.37
N TYR A 123 3.08 -0.15 2.45
CA TYR A 123 2.98 -1.24 1.49
C TYR A 123 4.27 -1.38 0.68
N PHE A 124 4.76 -0.29 0.08
CA PHE A 124 6.01 -0.31 -0.67
C PHE A 124 7.21 -0.74 0.20
N THR A 125 7.37 -0.14 1.38
CA THR A 125 8.50 -0.45 2.27
C THR A 125 8.50 -1.89 2.79
N ASN A 126 7.34 -2.53 2.88
CA ASN A 126 7.22 -3.92 3.29
C ASN A 126 7.40 -4.91 2.13
N LYS A 127 7.04 -4.52 0.90
CA LYS A 127 7.12 -5.39 -0.28
C LYS A 127 8.47 -5.35 -0.99
N ILE A 128 9.17 -4.23 -0.91
CA ILE A 128 10.49 -4.05 -1.52
C ILE A 128 11.56 -4.62 -0.59
N THR A 129 12.25 -5.64 -1.08
CA THR A 129 13.33 -6.35 -0.39
C THR A 129 14.57 -6.43 -1.27
N GLU A 130 15.69 -6.88 -0.75
CA GLU A 130 17.01 -6.86 -1.39
C GLU A 130 17.10 -7.70 -2.68
N ASP A 131 18.02 -7.31 -3.58
CA ASP A 131 18.47 -8.04 -4.77
C ASP A 131 17.35 -8.44 -5.74
N ARG A 132 16.45 -7.50 -6.08
CA ARG A 132 15.29 -7.79 -6.92
C ARG A 132 14.99 -6.70 -7.95
N LEU A 133 14.28 -7.11 -9.00
CA LEU A 133 13.69 -6.22 -9.99
C LEU A 133 12.23 -5.91 -9.61
N TYR A 134 11.91 -4.62 -9.58
CA TYR A 134 10.55 -4.12 -9.35
C TYR A 134 10.08 -3.27 -10.53
N LEU A 135 8.89 -3.58 -11.02
CA LEU A 135 8.15 -2.74 -11.95
C LEU A 135 7.07 -2.03 -11.13
N LEU A 136 7.11 -0.71 -11.08
CA LEU A 136 6.16 0.11 -10.33
C LEU A 136 5.33 0.91 -11.33
N ASP A 137 4.00 0.79 -11.21
CA ASP A 137 3.07 1.52 -12.06
C ASP A 137 2.31 2.55 -11.23
N GLU A 138 2.55 3.83 -11.54
CA GLU A 138 1.99 5.00 -10.86
C GLU A 138 2.07 4.92 -9.32
N PRO A 139 3.25 4.67 -8.74
CA PRO A 139 3.38 4.47 -7.30
C PRO A 139 3.05 5.74 -6.49
N GLU A 140 2.96 6.90 -7.14
CA GLU A 140 2.55 8.17 -6.54
C GLU A 140 1.07 8.25 -6.20
N ASN A 141 0.23 7.42 -6.80
CA ASN A 141 -1.20 7.43 -6.54
C ASN A 141 -1.46 7.16 -5.06
N SER A 142 -2.35 7.95 -4.47
CA SER A 142 -2.65 7.93 -3.03
C SER A 142 -1.55 8.46 -2.09
N LEU A 143 -0.43 8.99 -2.60
CA LEU A 143 0.63 9.60 -1.82
C LEU A 143 0.58 11.13 -1.85
N SER A 144 0.69 11.77 -0.67
CA SER A 144 0.93 13.20 -0.60
C SER A 144 2.32 13.57 -1.16
N PRO A 145 2.56 14.83 -1.54
CA PRO A 145 3.88 15.28 -2.02
C PRO A 145 5.03 14.90 -1.09
N GLU A 146 4.85 15.02 0.22
CA GLU A 146 5.86 14.66 1.23
C GLU A 146 6.14 13.15 1.19
N ARG A 147 5.08 12.33 1.06
CA ARG A 147 5.22 10.87 0.97
C ARG A 147 5.85 10.43 -0.35
N GLN A 148 5.57 11.13 -1.44
CA GLN A 148 6.26 10.88 -2.71
C GLN A 148 7.77 11.17 -2.59
N MET A 149 8.16 12.26 -1.91
CA MET A 149 9.58 12.55 -1.64
C MET A 149 10.23 11.50 -0.73
N GLU A 150 9.51 10.98 0.27
CA GLU A 150 10.01 9.88 1.10
C GLU A 150 10.17 8.59 0.29
N LEU A 151 9.21 8.28 -0.59
CA LEU A 151 9.30 7.14 -1.50
C LEU A 151 10.52 7.26 -2.43
N CYS A 152 10.78 8.43 -3.01
CA CYS A 152 11.95 8.68 -3.84
C CYS A 152 13.27 8.38 -3.09
N ARG A 153 13.37 8.80 -1.83
CA ARG A 153 14.55 8.50 -1.00
C ARG A 153 14.68 6.99 -0.76
N PHE A 154 13.59 6.34 -0.35
CA PHE A 154 13.56 4.91 -0.11
C PHE A 154 13.96 4.10 -1.36
N LEU A 155 13.39 4.41 -2.53
CA LEU A 155 13.73 3.74 -3.79
C LEU A 155 15.20 3.97 -4.19
N SER A 156 15.70 5.21 -4.01
CA SER A 156 17.10 5.54 -4.30
C SER A 156 18.07 4.78 -3.38
N ASP A 157 17.73 4.66 -2.09
CA ASP A 157 18.52 3.91 -1.11
C ASP A 157 18.46 2.41 -1.38
N SER A 158 17.29 1.88 -1.74
CA SER A 158 17.13 0.47 -2.12
C SER A 158 17.91 0.12 -3.39
N ALA A 159 17.93 1.01 -4.39
CA ALA A 159 18.74 0.79 -5.59
C ALA A 159 20.24 0.85 -5.29
N ARG A 160 20.67 1.74 -4.38
CA ARG A 160 22.10 1.95 -4.07
C ARG A 160 22.68 0.91 -3.11
N PHE A 161 21.91 0.50 -2.10
CA PHE A 161 22.43 -0.27 -0.97
C PHE A 161 21.85 -1.67 -0.85
N MET A 162 20.70 -1.93 -1.50
CA MET A 162 19.99 -3.20 -1.42
C MET A 162 19.99 -3.98 -2.75
N GLY A 163 20.78 -3.56 -3.74
CA GLY A 163 20.88 -4.25 -5.03
C GLY A 163 19.59 -4.26 -5.86
N CYS A 164 18.60 -3.43 -5.51
CA CYS A 164 17.34 -3.38 -6.24
C CYS A 164 17.47 -2.65 -7.57
N GLN A 165 16.75 -3.14 -8.58
CA GLN A 165 16.52 -2.43 -9.83
C GLN A 165 15.05 -2.06 -9.95
N PHE A 166 14.78 -0.82 -10.41
CA PHE A 166 13.42 -0.32 -10.58
C PHE A 166 13.16 0.10 -12.02
N VAL A 167 12.00 -0.27 -12.54
CA VAL A 167 11.40 0.30 -13.75
C VAL A 167 10.09 0.93 -13.31
N ILE A 168 9.94 2.25 -13.47
CA ILE A 168 8.83 3.01 -12.88
C ILE A 168 8.10 3.75 -13.99
N SER A 169 6.79 3.49 -14.11
CA SER A 169 5.86 4.32 -14.85
C SER A 169 5.30 5.39 -13.92
N THR A 170 5.44 6.68 -14.26
CA THR A 170 5.03 7.76 -13.36
C THR A 170 4.79 9.09 -14.07
N HIS A 171 3.86 9.86 -13.55
CA HIS A 171 3.63 11.26 -13.91
C HIS A 171 4.11 12.24 -12.82
N SER A 172 4.61 11.74 -11.69
CA SER A 172 5.06 12.56 -10.58
C SER A 172 6.36 13.32 -10.88
N PRO A 173 6.39 14.65 -10.77
CA PRO A 173 7.61 15.43 -10.92
C PRO A 173 8.67 15.07 -9.85
N PHE A 174 8.23 14.57 -8.67
CA PHE A 174 9.13 14.14 -7.61
C PHE A 174 9.88 12.86 -8.00
N LEU A 175 9.18 11.84 -8.52
CA LEU A 175 9.77 10.59 -8.98
C LEU A 175 10.64 10.82 -10.22
N LEU A 176 10.17 11.63 -11.18
CA LEU A 176 10.95 11.98 -12.37
C LEU A 176 12.22 12.75 -12.03
N SER A 177 12.28 13.48 -10.90
CA SER A 177 13.49 14.21 -10.47
C SER A 177 14.55 13.36 -9.77
N MET A 178 14.34 12.05 -9.62
CA MET A 178 15.29 11.16 -8.94
C MET A 178 16.66 11.18 -9.61
N LYS A 179 17.71 11.41 -8.81
CA LYS A 179 19.08 11.47 -9.30
C LYS A 179 19.57 10.09 -9.76
N GLY A 180 20.15 10.06 -10.95
CA GLY A 180 20.70 8.83 -11.54
C GLY A 180 19.67 7.97 -12.28
N ALA A 181 18.38 8.33 -12.27
CA ALA A 181 17.36 7.67 -13.07
C ALA A 181 17.54 8.03 -14.56
N LYS A 182 17.36 7.04 -15.41
CA LYS A 182 17.27 7.21 -16.87
C LYS A 182 15.78 7.32 -17.23
N ILE A 183 15.40 8.41 -17.86
CA ILE A 183 14.01 8.72 -18.18
C ILE A 183 13.77 8.54 -19.67
N TYR A 184 12.79 7.69 -20.00
CA TYR A 184 12.31 7.52 -21.36
C TYR A 184 10.99 8.29 -21.48
N ASP A 185 10.96 9.24 -22.41
CA ASP A 185 9.73 9.97 -22.76
C ASP A 185 8.95 9.20 -23.81
N LEU A 186 7.87 8.58 -23.36
CA LEU A 186 7.00 7.76 -24.22
C LEU A 186 6.03 8.60 -25.08
N ASP A 187 5.86 9.88 -24.76
CA ASP A 187 5.03 10.81 -25.54
C ASP A 187 5.75 11.34 -26.78
N SER A 188 7.05 11.09 -26.92
CA SER A 188 7.83 11.47 -28.11
C SER A 188 7.88 10.34 -29.13
N ASP A 189 7.83 10.72 -30.42
CA ASP A 189 8.01 9.80 -31.56
C ASP A 189 9.22 10.26 -32.40
N PRO A 190 10.32 9.47 -32.43
CA PRO A 190 10.56 8.24 -31.66
C PRO A 190 10.74 8.49 -30.15
N VAL A 191 10.52 7.44 -29.34
CA VAL A 191 10.79 7.47 -27.90
C VAL A 191 12.23 7.90 -27.64
N ASP A 192 12.43 8.89 -26.79
CA ASP A 192 13.75 9.47 -26.54
C ASP A 192 14.05 9.56 -25.03
N VAL A 193 15.34 9.66 -24.71
CA VAL A 193 15.82 9.84 -23.34
C VAL A 193 15.94 11.34 -23.06
N LYS A 194 15.14 11.83 -22.11
CA LYS A 194 15.10 13.25 -21.74
C LYS A 194 15.47 13.48 -20.28
N LYS A 195 15.89 14.72 -20.00
CA LYS A 195 15.97 15.19 -18.63
C LYS A 195 14.57 15.46 -18.11
N TRP A 196 14.32 15.21 -16.82
CA TRP A 196 13.02 15.45 -16.21
C TRP A 196 12.48 16.87 -16.41
N THR A 197 13.38 17.88 -16.50
CA THR A 197 13.03 19.29 -16.74
C THR A 197 12.58 19.59 -18.18
N GLU A 198 12.75 18.65 -19.11
CA GLU A 198 12.40 18.78 -20.52
C GLU A 198 11.03 18.12 -20.83
N LEU A 199 10.50 17.34 -19.90
CA LEU A 199 9.22 16.65 -20.04
C LEU A 199 8.05 17.64 -20.03
N GLY A 200 7.08 17.43 -20.92
CA GLY A 200 5.94 18.31 -21.10
C GLY A 200 5.09 18.50 -19.85
N ASN A 201 4.79 17.41 -19.12
CA ASN A 201 4.05 17.44 -17.86
C ASN A 201 4.79 18.24 -16.77
N VAL A 202 6.10 18.05 -16.63
CA VAL A 202 6.92 18.77 -15.63
C VAL A 202 7.01 20.26 -15.99
N ARG A 203 7.14 20.58 -17.28
CA ARG A 203 7.14 21.96 -17.75
C ARG A 203 5.79 22.65 -17.46
N ALA A 204 4.67 21.95 -17.61
CA ALA A 204 3.36 22.48 -17.27
C ALA A 204 3.25 22.85 -15.78
N TYR A 205 3.74 21.99 -14.86
CA TYR A 205 3.83 22.32 -13.44
C TYR A 205 4.69 23.55 -13.18
N TYR A 206 5.87 23.60 -13.80
CA TYR A 206 6.79 24.72 -13.62
C TYR A 206 6.17 26.05 -14.06
N GLU A 207 5.55 26.12 -15.25
CA GLU A 207 4.92 27.33 -15.74
C GLU A 207 3.70 27.73 -14.90
N PHE A 208 2.92 26.76 -14.41
CA PHE A 208 1.82 27.03 -13.48
C PHE A 208 2.32 27.70 -12.20
N PHE A 209 3.28 27.12 -11.50
CA PHE A 209 3.80 27.71 -10.26
C PHE A 209 4.51 29.03 -10.49
N LYS A 210 5.22 29.19 -11.60
CA LYS A 210 5.86 30.45 -11.98
C LYS A 210 4.86 31.56 -12.22
N SER A 211 3.73 31.26 -12.86
CA SER A 211 2.66 32.27 -13.10
C SER A 211 1.97 32.72 -11.81
N HIS A 212 1.99 31.89 -10.75
CA HIS A 212 1.38 32.17 -9.44
C HIS A 212 2.43 32.54 -8.38
N GLN A 213 3.69 32.78 -8.76
CA GLN A 213 4.78 33.02 -7.82
C GLN A 213 4.47 34.13 -6.80
N SER A 214 3.85 35.22 -7.25
CA SER A 214 3.48 36.35 -6.40
C SER A 214 2.47 36.02 -5.29
N GLU A 215 1.75 34.91 -5.41
CA GLU A 215 0.79 34.45 -4.41
C GLU A 215 1.51 33.74 -3.25
N PHE A 216 2.65 33.10 -3.52
CA PHE A 216 3.47 32.43 -2.52
C PHE A 216 4.40 33.39 -1.76
N GLU A 217 4.72 34.56 -2.35
CA GLU A 217 5.65 35.54 -1.77
C GLU A 217 4.91 36.63 -0.97
N ARG A 218 3.58 36.57 -0.85
CA ARG A 218 2.81 37.47 0.02
C ARG A 218 2.89 36.97 1.46
N GLU A 219 3.74 37.63 2.28
CA GLU A 219 3.67 37.59 3.73
C GLU A 219 2.47 38.41 4.24
#